data_0a785011502ee56c02e243571e9cd373
#
_entry.id   0a785011502ee56c02e243571e9cd373
#
_cell.length_a   1.000
_cell.length_b   1.000
_cell.length_c   1.000
_cell.angle_alpha   90.00
_cell.angle_beta   90.00
_cell.angle_gamma   90.00
#
_symmetry.space_group_name_H-M   'P 1'
#
loop_
_entity.id
_entity.type
_entity.pdbx_description
1 polymer ?
#
loop_
_entity_poly.entity_id
_entity_poly.type
_entity_poly.pdbx_seq_one_letter_code
_entity_poly.pdbx_strand_id
1 'polypeptide(L)'
;FDHREKAQYLDNHFGKIIRINTDGTVPQDNPFINTVGALPEIYSYGHRNMQGLIVTSAGDIYENEHGPKGGDEMNLIKPSLNYGWPAITYGIDYSGAIISPFTEKEGMEQPLLHWTPSIAPSDMVYYEDNLYPEFINAFLITALVSKDVKKVTFVNGKDNQESLFSDLNVRLRNIEISPAGYIYLLTDGPGGKLIKVLPKE
;
A
#
# COMPACT_ATOMS: atom_id res chain seq x y z
N PHE A 1 9.50 6.62 -20.85
CA PHE A 1 10.86 6.48 -20.30
C PHE A 1 10.79 5.54 -19.10
N ASP A 2 11.66 4.52 -19.07
CA ASP A 2 11.75 3.59 -17.95
C ASP A 2 12.74 4.15 -16.91
N HIS A 3 12.25 4.44 -15.72
CA HIS A 3 13.03 4.96 -14.60
C HIS A 3 13.00 4.04 -13.37
N ARG A 4 12.60 2.76 -13.55
CA ARG A 4 12.42 1.81 -12.46
C ARG A 4 13.65 1.67 -11.57
N GLU A 5 14.85 1.71 -12.14
CA GLU A 5 16.11 1.61 -11.40
C GLU A 5 16.31 2.73 -10.36
N LYS A 6 15.71 3.91 -10.59
CA LYS A 6 15.80 5.04 -9.67
C LYS A 6 15.17 4.77 -8.30
N ALA A 7 14.29 3.77 -8.21
CA ALA A 7 13.72 3.37 -6.91
C ALA A 7 14.80 2.90 -5.92
N GLN A 8 15.95 2.42 -6.41
CA GLN A 8 17.05 1.93 -5.60
C GLN A 8 18.07 3.04 -5.19
N TYR A 9 18.03 4.22 -5.81
CA TYR A 9 18.98 5.30 -5.51
C TYR A 9 18.36 6.32 -4.55
N LEU A 10 19.15 6.84 -3.59
CA LEU A 10 18.67 7.74 -2.54
C LEU A 10 18.76 9.24 -2.92
N ASP A 11 19.20 9.57 -4.13
CA ASP A 11 19.38 10.94 -4.64
C ASP A 11 18.15 11.50 -5.35
N ASN A 12 17.01 10.82 -5.27
CA ASN A 12 15.78 11.18 -5.96
C ASN A 12 14.53 10.63 -5.24
N HIS A 13 13.33 11.10 -5.63
CA HIS A 13 12.06 10.70 -5.01
C HIS A 13 11.31 9.55 -5.71
N PHE A 14 11.84 8.96 -6.76
CA PHE A 14 11.19 7.82 -7.41
C PHE A 14 11.17 6.60 -6.49
N GLY A 15 9.98 6.05 -6.24
CA GLY A 15 9.81 4.87 -5.39
C GLY A 15 10.27 5.07 -3.94
N LYS A 16 9.90 6.21 -3.35
CA LYS A 16 10.25 6.59 -1.98
C LYS A 16 9.01 6.91 -1.17
N ILE A 17 9.04 6.55 0.10
CA ILE A 17 8.22 7.18 1.12
C ILE A 17 9.10 8.24 1.79
N ILE A 18 8.54 9.44 1.95
CA ILE A 18 9.22 10.56 2.58
C ILE A 18 8.54 10.93 3.91
N ARG A 19 9.33 11.44 4.85
CA ARG A 19 8.82 11.95 6.14
C ARG A 19 9.29 13.37 6.33
N ILE A 20 8.33 14.28 6.47
CA ILE A 20 8.54 15.70 6.70
C ILE A 20 7.67 16.19 7.87
N ASN A 21 8.07 17.28 8.50
CA ASN A 21 7.26 18.00 9.47
C ASN A 21 6.12 18.75 8.77
N THR A 22 5.10 19.15 9.52
CA THR A 22 3.95 19.90 8.98
C THR A 22 4.30 21.30 8.43
N ASP A 23 5.47 21.84 8.83
CA ASP A 23 6.03 23.08 8.30
C ASP A 23 6.92 22.88 7.06
N GLY A 24 7.05 21.64 6.57
CA GLY A 24 7.86 21.25 5.41
C GLY A 24 9.34 21.00 5.71
N THR A 25 9.78 21.15 6.95
CA THR A 25 11.17 20.84 7.33
C THR A 25 11.38 19.33 7.47
N VAL A 26 12.64 18.90 7.40
CA VAL A 26 13.01 17.50 7.56
C VAL A 26 13.24 17.20 9.04
N PRO A 27 12.61 16.15 9.62
CA PRO A 27 12.87 15.70 10.98
C PRO A 27 14.32 15.27 11.17
N GLN A 28 14.93 15.68 12.30
CA GLN A 28 16.35 15.40 12.58
C GLN A 28 16.63 13.90 12.87
N ASP A 29 15.61 13.12 13.15
CA ASP A 29 15.65 11.68 13.37
C ASP A 29 15.30 10.87 12.11
N ASN A 30 15.24 11.49 10.93
CA ASN A 30 15.08 10.77 9.67
C ASN A 30 16.28 9.86 9.38
N PRO A 31 16.04 8.67 8.79
CA PRO A 31 17.06 7.64 8.69
C PRO A 31 18.26 8.02 7.81
N PHE A 32 18.07 8.90 6.82
CA PHE A 32 19.12 9.27 5.87
C PHE A 32 19.64 10.71 6.07
N ILE A 33 19.29 11.37 7.17
CA ILE A 33 19.64 12.77 7.45
C ILE A 33 21.16 13.06 7.37
N ASN A 34 21.98 12.08 7.71
CA ASN A 34 23.45 12.20 7.68
C ASN A 34 24.11 11.36 6.56
N THR A 35 23.32 10.85 5.62
CA THR A 35 23.85 10.00 4.54
C THR A 35 24.27 10.87 3.35
N VAL A 36 25.57 10.88 3.06
CA VAL A 36 26.12 11.66 1.94
C VAL A 36 25.50 11.21 0.61
N GLY A 37 24.93 12.15 -0.13
CA GLY A 37 24.31 11.90 -1.43
C GLY A 37 22.87 11.41 -1.37
N ALA A 38 22.31 11.19 -0.19
CA ALA A 38 20.89 10.89 -0.03
C ALA A 38 20.07 12.15 0.21
N LEU A 39 18.80 12.14 -0.22
CA LEU A 39 17.83 13.16 0.15
C LEU A 39 17.37 12.88 1.60
N PRO A 40 17.51 13.86 2.51
CA PRO A 40 17.34 13.63 3.95
C PRO A 40 15.87 13.36 4.37
N GLU A 41 14.90 13.72 3.55
CA GLU A 41 13.47 13.46 3.78
C GLU A 41 13.06 12.02 3.46
N ILE A 42 13.90 11.21 2.82
CA ILE A 42 13.56 9.81 2.51
C ILE A 42 13.43 9.02 3.82
N TYR A 43 12.33 8.26 3.92
CA TYR A 43 12.04 7.38 5.04
C TYR A 43 12.29 5.91 4.69
N SER A 44 11.80 5.46 3.52
CA SER A 44 12.04 4.14 2.93
C SER A 44 12.16 4.24 1.42
N TYR A 45 12.65 3.17 0.76
CA TYR A 45 12.91 3.19 -0.68
C TYR A 45 12.68 1.82 -1.32
N GLY A 46 12.81 1.75 -2.65
CA GLY A 46 12.60 0.51 -3.38
C GLY A 46 11.13 0.18 -3.60
N HIS A 47 10.24 1.18 -3.59
CA HIS A 47 8.83 1.05 -3.90
C HIS A 47 8.56 1.24 -5.39
N ARG A 48 7.46 0.69 -5.88
CA ARG A 48 7.07 0.81 -7.28
C ARG A 48 5.98 1.87 -7.52
N ASN A 49 4.79 1.64 -7.03
CA ASN A 49 3.62 2.50 -7.26
C ASN A 49 2.63 2.40 -6.10
N MET A 50 2.98 3.07 -5.02
CA MET A 50 2.20 3.13 -3.79
C MET A 50 0.86 3.81 -4.01
N GLN A 51 -0.20 3.28 -3.41
CA GLN A 51 -1.56 3.77 -3.53
C GLN A 51 -2.12 4.19 -2.17
N GLY A 52 -2.30 3.27 -1.23
CA GLY A 52 -2.72 3.55 0.13
C GLY A 52 -1.53 3.64 1.09
N LEU A 53 -1.56 4.60 2.00
CA LEU A 53 -0.59 4.75 3.09
C LEU A 53 -1.35 5.13 4.35
N ILE A 54 -1.20 4.34 5.41
CA ILE A 54 -1.85 4.57 6.69
C ILE A 54 -0.87 4.51 7.85
N VAL A 55 -1.23 5.18 8.93
CA VAL A 55 -0.58 5.07 10.24
C VAL A 55 -1.64 4.62 11.24
N THR A 56 -1.43 3.47 11.88
CA THR A 56 -2.36 2.95 12.90
C THR A 56 -2.26 3.75 14.19
N SER A 57 -3.20 3.56 15.11
CA SER A 57 -3.16 4.15 16.45
C SER A 57 -1.92 3.73 17.26
N ALA A 58 -1.34 2.56 16.95
CA ALA A 58 -0.09 2.05 17.53
C ALA A 58 1.17 2.73 16.95
N GLY A 59 1.03 3.51 15.85
CA GLY A 59 2.14 4.18 15.16
C GLY A 59 2.80 3.33 14.07
N ASP A 60 2.29 2.14 13.78
CA ASP A 60 2.78 1.32 12.66
C ASP A 60 2.31 1.92 11.33
N ILE A 61 3.21 1.94 10.36
CA ILE A 61 2.96 2.47 9.02
C ILE A 61 2.79 1.31 8.05
N TYR A 62 1.69 1.31 7.32
CA TYR A 62 1.42 0.33 6.27
C TYR A 62 1.16 1.03 4.95
N GLU A 63 1.54 0.38 3.87
CA GLU A 63 1.22 0.82 2.51
C GLU A 63 0.80 -0.36 1.65
N ASN A 64 0.07 -0.07 0.56
CA ASN A 64 -0.15 -1.02 -0.53
C ASN A 64 0.29 -0.41 -1.85
N GLU A 65 0.80 -1.26 -2.74
CA GLU A 65 1.30 -0.81 -4.03
C GLU A 65 0.97 -1.76 -5.19
N HIS A 66 0.94 -1.19 -6.39
CA HIS A 66 0.81 -1.97 -7.61
C HIS A 66 2.14 -2.63 -7.98
N GLY A 67 2.12 -3.93 -8.14
CA GLY A 67 3.11 -4.65 -8.94
C GLY A 67 3.00 -4.29 -10.43
N PRO A 68 3.85 -4.87 -11.28
CA PRO A 68 3.67 -4.77 -12.74
C PRO A 68 2.48 -5.62 -13.21
N LYS A 69 2.68 -6.69 -13.93
CA LYS A 69 1.61 -7.65 -14.23
C LYS A 69 1.58 -8.73 -13.16
N GLY A 70 0.73 -8.54 -12.13
CA GLY A 70 0.75 -9.28 -10.86
C GLY A 70 1.80 -8.75 -9.87
N GLY A 71 1.82 -9.31 -8.66
CA GLY A 71 2.75 -8.91 -7.61
C GLY A 71 2.42 -7.55 -7.00
N ASP A 72 1.14 -7.19 -6.88
CA ASP A 72 0.72 -6.11 -6.00
C ASP A 72 1.06 -6.50 -4.56
N GLU A 73 1.40 -5.53 -3.72
CA GLU A 73 1.93 -5.80 -2.38
C GLU A 73 1.22 -5.01 -1.30
N MET A 74 1.28 -5.53 -0.09
CA MET A 74 1.00 -4.81 1.15
C MET A 74 2.22 -4.93 2.06
N ASN A 75 2.74 -3.80 2.51
CA ASN A 75 3.99 -3.68 3.24
C ASN A 75 3.81 -3.03 4.62
N LEU A 76 4.55 -3.52 5.62
CA LEU A 76 4.81 -2.82 6.87
C LEU A 76 6.05 -1.94 6.70
N ILE A 77 5.88 -0.63 6.77
CA ILE A 77 6.93 0.33 6.47
C ILE A 77 7.76 0.65 7.70
N LYS A 78 9.07 0.47 7.56
CA LYS A 78 10.07 0.79 8.59
C LYS A 78 11.12 1.75 8.03
N PRO A 79 11.73 2.58 8.90
CA PRO A 79 12.75 3.55 8.46
C PRO A 79 13.97 2.85 7.88
N SER A 80 14.58 3.45 6.87
CA SER A 80 15.80 3.03 6.16
C SER A 80 15.71 1.76 5.32
N LEU A 81 14.59 1.03 5.32
CA LEU A 81 14.50 -0.25 4.65
C LEU A 81 14.23 -0.13 3.15
N ASN A 82 14.73 -1.13 2.41
CA ASN A 82 14.61 -1.28 0.97
C ASN A 82 13.53 -2.31 0.64
N TYR A 83 12.47 -1.91 -0.07
CA TYR A 83 11.34 -2.76 -0.47
C TYR A 83 11.54 -3.44 -1.83
N GLY A 84 12.71 -3.29 -2.41
CA GLY A 84 13.27 -4.20 -3.42
C GLY A 84 12.97 -3.88 -4.87
N TRP A 85 11.94 -3.10 -5.21
CA TRP A 85 11.66 -2.76 -6.60
C TRP A 85 12.82 -1.99 -7.27
N PRO A 86 13.26 -2.34 -8.48
CA PRO A 86 12.84 -3.46 -9.34
C PRO A 86 13.74 -4.69 -9.21
N ALA A 87 14.67 -4.73 -8.23
CA ALA A 87 15.64 -5.81 -8.07
C ALA A 87 15.00 -7.14 -7.64
N ILE A 88 13.85 -7.06 -6.94
CA ILE A 88 12.96 -8.18 -6.65
C ILE A 88 11.52 -7.79 -7.03
N THR A 89 10.69 -8.76 -7.42
CA THR A 89 9.26 -8.58 -7.69
C THR A 89 8.57 -9.91 -7.85
N TYR A 90 7.28 -10.00 -7.48
CA TYR A 90 6.40 -11.13 -7.72
C TYR A 90 5.65 -11.05 -9.06
N GLY A 91 5.84 -9.96 -9.81
CA GLY A 91 5.21 -9.74 -11.10
C GLY A 91 6.18 -9.79 -12.28
N ILE A 92 5.63 -9.73 -13.48
CA ILE A 92 6.37 -9.66 -14.74
C ILE A 92 6.03 -8.40 -15.52
N ASP A 93 6.83 -8.02 -16.49
CA ASP A 93 6.53 -6.88 -17.36
C ASP A 93 5.21 -7.10 -18.12
N TYR A 94 4.51 -6.02 -18.48
CA TYR A 94 3.28 -6.09 -19.27
C TYR A 94 3.49 -6.73 -20.66
N SER A 95 4.69 -6.66 -21.19
CA SER A 95 5.11 -7.37 -22.41
C SER A 95 5.25 -8.88 -22.20
N GLY A 96 5.29 -9.37 -20.96
CA GLY A 96 5.58 -10.73 -20.59
C GLY A 96 7.06 -11.01 -20.30
N ALA A 97 7.94 -10.01 -20.44
CA ALA A 97 9.34 -10.13 -20.11
C ALA A 97 9.57 -10.23 -18.58
N ILE A 98 10.61 -10.93 -18.19
CA ILE A 98 11.06 -11.00 -16.79
C ILE A 98 11.73 -9.67 -16.44
N ILE A 99 11.26 -9.01 -15.37
CA ILE A 99 11.87 -7.80 -14.82
C ILE A 99 13.06 -8.19 -13.94
N SER A 100 12.82 -9.10 -13.00
CA SER A 100 13.83 -9.70 -12.14
C SER A 100 13.59 -11.19 -12.03
N PRO A 101 14.65 -12.03 -11.99
CA PRO A 101 14.50 -13.44 -11.70
C PRO A 101 14.32 -13.72 -10.20
N PHE A 102 14.37 -12.68 -9.36
CA PHE A 102 14.34 -12.81 -7.92
C PHE A 102 13.03 -12.29 -7.35
N THR A 103 12.47 -13.02 -6.40
CA THR A 103 11.36 -12.59 -5.56
C THR A 103 11.83 -12.15 -4.16
N GLU A 104 13.04 -12.58 -3.77
CA GLU A 104 13.68 -12.22 -2.50
C GLU A 104 15.17 -11.96 -2.69
N LYS A 105 15.75 -11.10 -1.86
CA LYS A 105 17.19 -10.82 -1.84
C LYS A 105 17.60 -10.28 -0.48
N GLU A 106 18.80 -10.64 -0.02
CA GLU A 106 19.37 -10.13 1.23
C GLU A 106 19.41 -8.59 1.23
N GLY A 107 18.97 -7.99 2.35
CA GLY A 107 18.88 -6.54 2.51
C GLY A 107 17.66 -5.88 1.84
N MET A 108 16.72 -6.69 1.37
CA MET A 108 15.43 -6.24 0.83
C MET A 108 14.27 -6.85 1.60
N GLU A 109 13.31 -6.01 1.99
CA GLU A 109 12.14 -6.43 2.75
C GLU A 109 11.18 -7.24 1.88
N GLN A 110 10.47 -8.15 2.54
CA GLN A 110 9.40 -8.93 1.93
C GLN A 110 8.06 -8.34 2.31
N PRO A 111 7.08 -8.30 1.39
CA PRO A 111 5.74 -7.84 1.70
C PRO A 111 5.08 -8.76 2.74
N LEU A 112 4.15 -8.20 3.51
CA LEU A 112 3.30 -8.98 4.42
C LEU A 112 2.42 -9.96 3.63
N LEU A 113 1.98 -9.54 2.46
CA LEU A 113 1.27 -10.36 1.48
C LEU A 113 1.42 -9.75 0.07
N HIS A 114 1.22 -10.57 -0.95
CA HIS A 114 1.18 -10.12 -2.34
C HIS A 114 0.04 -10.77 -3.11
N TRP A 115 -0.40 -10.12 -4.20
CA TRP A 115 -1.47 -10.62 -5.07
C TRP A 115 -0.96 -10.90 -6.48
N THR A 116 -1.08 -12.17 -6.89
CA THR A 116 -0.85 -12.62 -8.27
C THR A 116 -1.96 -13.61 -8.64
N PRO A 117 -2.88 -13.22 -9.54
CA PRO A 117 -2.88 -12.02 -10.36
C PRO A 117 -3.14 -10.72 -9.59
N SER A 118 -2.84 -9.58 -10.23
CA SER A 118 -3.07 -8.25 -9.67
C SER A 118 -4.55 -8.01 -9.35
N ILE A 119 -4.83 -7.43 -8.18
CA ILE A 119 -6.13 -6.89 -7.81
C ILE A 119 -6.23 -5.38 -8.10
N ALA A 120 -5.09 -4.74 -8.36
CA ALA A 120 -4.90 -3.29 -8.46
C ALA A 120 -5.43 -2.57 -7.20
N PRO A 121 -4.77 -2.72 -6.04
CA PRO A 121 -5.15 -2.03 -4.82
C PRO A 121 -5.09 -0.53 -5.05
N SER A 122 -6.04 0.22 -4.52
CA SER A 122 -6.15 1.66 -4.81
C SER A 122 -6.10 2.55 -3.59
N ASP A 123 -6.41 1.99 -2.44
CA ASP A 123 -6.37 2.65 -1.15
C ASP A 123 -6.54 1.63 -0.03
N MET A 124 -6.29 2.02 1.23
CA MET A 124 -6.60 1.20 2.39
C MET A 124 -6.83 2.02 3.65
N VAL A 125 -7.58 1.41 4.58
CA VAL A 125 -7.72 1.86 5.96
C VAL A 125 -7.50 0.68 6.91
N TYR A 126 -7.09 0.97 8.13
CA TYR A 126 -7.13 0.03 9.25
C TYR A 126 -8.30 0.38 10.15
N TYR A 127 -9.21 -0.56 10.37
CA TYR A 127 -10.45 -0.30 11.09
C TYR A 127 -10.26 -0.55 12.59
N GLU A 128 -10.35 0.51 13.40
CA GLU A 128 -10.18 0.47 14.86
C GLU A 128 -11.46 0.93 15.61
N ASP A 129 -12.54 1.28 14.89
CA ASP A 129 -13.80 1.74 15.48
C ASP A 129 -14.72 0.56 15.83
N ASN A 130 -15.79 0.82 16.62
CA ASN A 130 -16.73 -0.19 17.10
C ASN A 130 -18.02 -0.28 16.28
N LEU A 131 -18.21 0.57 15.28
CA LEU A 131 -19.47 0.62 14.52
C LEU A 131 -19.70 -0.64 13.67
N TYR A 132 -18.62 -1.29 13.20
CA TYR A 132 -18.64 -2.58 12.49
C TYR A 132 -17.74 -3.58 13.22
N PRO A 133 -18.29 -4.32 14.22
CA PRO A 133 -17.49 -5.24 15.04
C PRO A 133 -16.74 -6.30 14.20
N GLU A 134 -17.29 -6.69 13.06
CA GLU A 134 -16.70 -7.67 12.13
C GLU A 134 -15.45 -7.16 11.40
N PHE A 135 -15.18 -5.85 11.45
CA PHE A 135 -14.03 -5.23 10.81
C PHE A 135 -12.94 -4.77 11.78
N ILE A 136 -13.18 -4.87 13.10
CA ILE A 136 -12.20 -4.45 14.11
C ILE A 136 -10.86 -5.17 13.87
N ASN A 137 -9.77 -4.41 13.87
CA ASN A 137 -8.40 -4.86 13.62
C ASN A 137 -8.19 -5.49 12.22
N ALA A 138 -8.99 -5.10 11.25
CA ALA A 138 -8.82 -5.50 9.85
C ALA A 138 -8.33 -4.34 8.99
N PHE A 139 -7.48 -4.65 8.02
CA PHE A 139 -7.22 -3.78 6.88
C PHE A 139 -8.35 -3.94 5.88
N LEU A 140 -8.88 -2.83 5.39
CA LEU A 140 -9.87 -2.78 4.32
C LEU A 140 -9.22 -2.10 3.13
N ILE A 141 -9.01 -2.86 2.04
CA ILE A 141 -8.24 -2.44 0.88
C ILE A 141 -9.17 -2.42 -0.33
N THR A 142 -9.36 -1.24 -0.93
CA THR A 142 -10.13 -1.09 -2.18
C THR A 142 -9.32 -1.55 -3.38
N ALA A 143 -10.01 -2.10 -4.39
CA ALA A 143 -9.37 -2.62 -5.57
C ALA A 143 -10.10 -2.24 -6.87
N LEU A 144 -9.30 -1.93 -7.90
CA LEU A 144 -9.80 -1.49 -9.21
C LEU A 144 -10.09 -2.66 -10.14
N VAL A 145 -9.30 -3.74 -10.08
CA VAL A 145 -9.43 -4.91 -10.97
C VAL A 145 -10.35 -5.95 -10.37
N SER A 146 -10.17 -6.34 -9.12
CA SER A 146 -11.07 -7.29 -8.45
C SER A 146 -12.42 -6.68 -8.10
N LYS A 147 -12.54 -5.32 -8.10
CA LYS A 147 -13.79 -4.58 -7.91
C LYS A 147 -14.49 -4.91 -6.59
N ASP A 148 -13.73 -5.02 -5.55
CA ASP A 148 -14.17 -5.36 -4.19
C ASP A 148 -13.36 -4.57 -3.16
N VAL A 149 -13.67 -4.77 -1.90
CA VAL A 149 -12.82 -4.43 -0.77
C VAL A 149 -12.24 -5.73 -0.22
N LYS A 150 -10.93 -5.84 -0.18
CA LYS A 150 -10.26 -6.94 0.53
C LYS A 150 -10.21 -6.60 2.01
N LYS A 151 -10.91 -7.40 2.83
CA LYS A 151 -10.70 -7.42 4.27
C LYS A 151 -9.54 -8.36 4.55
N VAL A 152 -8.48 -7.83 5.14
CA VAL A 152 -7.27 -8.58 5.48
C VAL A 152 -7.05 -8.52 6.99
N THR A 153 -6.86 -9.69 7.59
CA THR A 153 -6.47 -9.83 9.00
C THR A 153 -5.26 -10.75 9.11
N PHE A 154 -4.47 -10.58 10.15
CA PHE A 154 -3.32 -11.46 10.41
C PHE A 154 -3.54 -12.23 11.72
N VAL A 155 -3.48 -13.56 11.64
CA VAL A 155 -3.59 -14.46 12.78
C VAL A 155 -2.36 -15.37 12.82
N ASN A 156 -1.58 -15.28 13.89
CA ASN A 156 -0.32 -16.04 14.04
C ASN A 156 0.65 -15.84 12.84
N GLY A 157 0.74 -14.62 12.31
CA GLY A 157 1.60 -14.26 11.18
C GLY A 157 1.10 -14.74 9.81
N LYS A 158 -0.12 -15.30 9.73
CA LYS A 158 -0.75 -15.68 8.46
C LYS A 158 -1.88 -14.72 8.13
N ASP A 159 -1.94 -14.31 6.87
CA ASP A 159 -3.04 -13.51 6.36
C ASP A 159 -4.30 -14.36 6.21
N ASN A 160 -5.44 -13.74 6.48
CA ASN A 160 -6.76 -14.23 6.15
C ASN A 160 -7.47 -13.14 5.36
N GLN A 161 -7.97 -13.49 4.17
CA GLN A 161 -8.56 -12.54 3.24
C GLN A 161 -10.01 -12.88 2.93
N GLU A 162 -10.85 -11.86 2.90
CA GLU A 162 -12.26 -11.93 2.53
C GLU A 162 -12.57 -10.82 1.52
N SER A 163 -13.37 -11.13 0.49
CA SER A 163 -13.87 -10.14 -0.47
C SER A 163 -15.20 -9.58 0.01
N LEU A 164 -15.28 -8.27 0.19
CA LEU A 164 -16.49 -7.54 0.57
C LEU A 164 -16.99 -6.71 -0.61
N PHE A 165 -18.31 -6.49 -0.67
CA PHE A 165 -18.96 -5.59 -1.64
C PHE A 165 -18.70 -5.94 -3.12
N SER A 166 -18.35 -7.18 -3.44
CA SER A 166 -18.14 -7.66 -4.82
C SER A 166 -19.40 -7.61 -5.68
N ASP A 167 -20.59 -7.62 -5.07
CA ASP A 167 -21.89 -7.45 -5.71
C ASP A 167 -22.08 -6.07 -6.33
N LEU A 168 -21.37 -5.04 -5.86
CA LEU A 168 -21.34 -3.72 -6.49
C LEU A 168 -20.76 -3.77 -7.90
N ASN A 169 -19.84 -4.68 -8.17
CA ASN A 169 -19.17 -4.90 -9.46
C ASN A 169 -18.65 -3.59 -10.11
N VAL A 170 -18.13 -2.67 -9.29
CA VAL A 170 -17.57 -1.39 -9.72
C VAL A 170 -16.13 -1.28 -9.26
N ARG A 171 -15.33 -0.54 -10.01
CA ARG A 171 -13.96 -0.19 -9.60
C ARG A 171 -14.05 0.72 -8.37
N LEU A 172 -13.40 0.33 -7.28
CA LEU A 172 -13.33 1.13 -6.07
C LEU A 172 -11.99 1.88 -6.05
N ARG A 173 -12.03 3.20 -5.83
CA ARG A 173 -10.86 4.07 -5.91
C ARG A 173 -10.29 4.43 -4.55
N ASN A 174 -11.17 4.66 -3.58
CA ASN A 174 -10.76 5.16 -2.27
C ASN A 174 -11.70 4.62 -1.19
N ILE A 175 -11.20 4.51 0.02
CA ILE A 175 -11.93 4.15 1.22
C ILE A 175 -11.55 5.10 2.35
N GLU A 176 -12.52 5.53 3.15
CA GLU A 176 -12.30 6.44 4.26
C GLU A 176 -13.19 6.07 5.44
N ILE A 177 -12.70 6.31 6.65
CA ILE A 177 -13.47 6.16 7.89
C ILE A 177 -13.77 7.56 8.43
N SER A 178 -15.05 7.87 8.56
CA SER A 178 -15.46 9.15 9.17
C SER A 178 -15.16 9.19 10.67
N PRO A 179 -15.15 10.38 11.32
CA PRO A 179 -14.97 10.49 12.76
C PRO A 179 -16.06 9.78 13.60
N ALA A 180 -17.18 9.40 12.99
CA ALA A 180 -18.26 8.62 13.60
C ALA A 180 -18.17 7.12 13.27
N GLY A 181 -17.05 6.64 12.74
CA GLY A 181 -16.79 5.24 12.43
C GLY A 181 -17.41 4.71 11.14
N TYR A 182 -18.19 5.54 10.40
CA TYR A 182 -18.78 5.10 9.14
C TYR A 182 -17.75 4.94 8.03
N ILE A 183 -17.85 3.84 7.28
CA ILE A 183 -17.03 3.58 6.10
C ILE A 183 -17.68 4.25 4.88
N TYR A 184 -16.85 4.94 4.10
CA TYR A 184 -17.21 5.53 2.81
C TYR A 184 -16.33 4.95 1.71
N LEU A 185 -16.93 4.62 0.58
CA LEU A 185 -16.25 4.11 -0.62
C LEU A 185 -16.45 5.10 -1.75
N LEU A 186 -15.39 5.41 -2.48
CA LEU A 186 -15.45 6.18 -3.72
C LEU A 186 -15.24 5.25 -4.91
N THR A 187 -16.17 5.27 -5.88
CA THR A 187 -16.03 4.48 -7.11
C THR A 187 -15.19 5.23 -8.15
N ASP A 188 -14.53 4.48 -9.02
CA ASP A 188 -13.75 5.00 -10.14
C ASP A 188 -14.61 5.09 -11.43
N GLY A 189 -14.30 6.08 -12.30
CA GLY A 189 -14.87 6.23 -13.63
C GLY A 189 -15.86 7.39 -13.80
N PRO A 190 -16.41 7.58 -15.02
CA PRO A 190 -17.21 8.76 -15.38
C PRO A 190 -18.51 8.94 -14.59
N GLY A 191 -19.03 7.89 -13.99
CA GLY A 191 -20.23 7.92 -13.15
C GLY A 191 -19.91 7.71 -11.68
N GLY A 192 -18.76 8.21 -11.21
CA GLY A 192 -18.27 8.02 -9.85
C GLY A 192 -19.32 8.33 -8.78
N LYS A 193 -19.36 7.50 -7.74
CA LYS A 193 -20.30 7.59 -6.62
C LYS A 193 -19.52 7.60 -5.30
N LEU A 194 -20.03 8.36 -4.33
CA LEU A 194 -19.71 8.20 -2.92
C LEU A 194 -20.74 7.30 -2.27
N ILE A 195 -20.30 6.18 -1.74
CA ILE A 195 -21.14 5.16 -1.11
C ILE A 195 -20.87 5.18 0.38
N LYS A 196 -21.92 5.38 1.19
CA LYS A 196 -21.85 5.18 2.63
C LYS A 196 -22.27 3.76 2.96
N VAL A 197 -21.42 3.02 3.64
CA VAL A 197 -21.77 1.70 4.19
C VAL A 197 -22.60 1.92 5.44
N LEU A 198 -23.67 1.15 5.60
CA LEU A 198 -24.50 1.17 6.81
C LEU A 198 -24.25 -0.13 7.61
N PRO A 199 -24.21 -0.06 8.95
CA PRO A 199 -24.15 -1.26 9.79
C PRO A 199 -25.36 -2.17 9.49
N LYS A 200 -25.17 -3.47 9.68
CA LYS A 200 -26.29 -4.42 9.67
C LYS A 200 -27.19 -4.14 10.89
N GLU A 201 -28.49 -4.12 10.66
CA GLU A 201 -29.48 -4.09 11.73
C GLU A 201 -29.47 -5.37 12.57
#